data_d33745622cf54ae29d845932049df62a
#
_entry.id   d33745622cf54ae29d845932049df62a
#
_cell.length_a   1.000
_cell.length_b   1.000
_cell.length_c   1.000
_cell.angle_alpha   90.00
_cell.angle_beta   90.00
_cell.angle_gamma   90.00
#
_symmetry.space_group_name_H-M   'P 1'
#
loop_
_entity.id
_entity.type
_entity.pdbx_description
1 polymer ?
#
loop_
_entity_poly.entity_id
_entity_poly.type
_entity_poly.pdbx_seq_one_letter_code
_entity_poly.pdbx_strand_id
1 'polypeptide(L)'
;MKSQIHHQHHLKQINKQKNRNSHRRPLPDNSIYFTSLNPEYLERIVIDQFNKFGFPVLTSIQTLGLKVIVRDYDSLLVAPTGSGKTEAAIVPIIKLISLNKKENGIKAIYVTPLRALNNDVLRRIVHYAEEEKLTIEIRHGDTSAKNKKKITDNPPDILITTPESLSVLLTISNIIKAFQALKWVVIDEVHELVPNERGSHLSLSVERLQALSTHKLTRIGLSATLGNLKEAGSFVAGTERKCAILQDKSMRQYDLDVKYIQGTINDVSEYIVDYIQTNKITGSVLLFTNTRDEAEYFGTILKNQKEINIDVHHGSLSKEVREDTESKLRSGVAGIVVCTSSLELGLDIGSVDLVIHYGSPRQVSKLMQRIGRSRHQKSKSAKGLIITNVPDDEIEAYALVNRMNSRSVEDQSMHSHSLDVLAHHLVGFSFETRGEDVHVSKALSIVNKSYPFRNISFFDIDACLDLLDK
;
A
#
# COMPACT_ATOMS: atom_id res chain seq x y z
N MET A 1 -47.97 15.36 -13.24
CA MET A 1 -48.52 14.54 -14.34
C MET A 1 -47.63 14.48 -15.60
N LYS A 2 -46.78 15.46 -15.88
CA LYS A 2 -45.83 15.41 -17.03
C LYS A 2 -44.58 14.56 -16.81
N SER A 3 -44.13 14.33 -15.60
CA SER A 3 -42.92 13.53 -15.29
C SER A 3 -43.11 12.01 -15.39
N GLN A 4 -44.35 11.52 -15.19
CA GLN A 4 -44.64 10.08 -15.27
C GLN A 4 -44.74 9.57 -16.74
N ILE A 5 -45.02 10.43 -17.71
CA ILE A 5 -45.12 10.06 -19.11
C ILE A 5 -43.74 9.89 -19.75
N HIS A 6 -42.74 10.66 -19.30
CA HIS A 6 -41.37 10.52 -19.79
C HIS A 6 -40.70 9.21 -19.31
N HIS A 7 -40.99 8.78 -18.08
CA HIS A 7 -40.45 7.55 -17.51
C HIS A 7 -40.95 6.28 -18.20
N GLN A 8 -42.21 6.25 -18.58
CA GLN A 8 -42.79 5.10 -19.33
C GLN A 8 -42.29 5.00 -20.76
N HIS A 9 -41.95 6.13 -21.43
CA HIS A 9 -41.38 6.11 -22.79
C HIS A 9 -39.94 5.57 -22.79
N HIS A 10 -39.15 5.85 -21.77
CA HIS A 10 -37.79 5.35 -21.66
C HIS A 10 -37.74 3.84 -21.38
N LEU A 11 -38.60 3.30 -20.52
CA LEU A 11 -38.71 1.86 -20.27
C LEU A 11 -39.15 1.05 -21.48
N LYS A 12 -39.99 1.64 -22.38
CA LYS A 12 -40.38 0.99 -23.65
C LYS A 12 -39.27 0.98 -24.70
N GLN A 13 -38.36 1.94 -24.71
CA GLN A 13 -37.20 1.94 -25.59
C GLN A 13 -36.14 0.92 -25.13
N ILE A 14 -35.92 0.73 -23.81
CA ILE A 14 -35.02 -0.27 -23.29
C ILE A 14 -35.43 -1.70 -23.64
N ASN A 15 -36.73 -1.99 -23.65
CA ASN A 15 -37.23 -3.33 -24.02
C ASN A 15 -37.23 -3.60 -25.55
N LYS A 16 -37.25 -2.59 -26.42
CA LYS A 16 -37.11 -2.77 -27.87
C LYS A 16 -35.68 -2.97 -28.38
N GLN A 17 -34.69 -2.50 -27.64
CA GLN A 17 -33.27 -2.72 -27.98
C GLN A 17 -32.73 -4.08 -27.55
N LYS A 18 -33.36 -4.78 -26.59
CA LYS A 18 -32.93 -6.14 -26.18
C LYS A 18 -33.05 -7.19 -27.29
N ASN A 19 -33.81 -6.94 -28.33
CA ASN A 19 -34.06 -7.94 -29.40
C ASN A 19 -33.30 -7.68 -30.72
N ARG A 20 -32.34 -6.75 -30.77
CA ARG A 20 -31.63 -6.44 -32.03
C ARG A 20 -30.11 -6.67 -32.03
N ASN A 21 -29.49 -7.18 -30.96
CA ASN A 21 -28.04 -7.38 -30.91
C ASN A 21 -27.64 -8.84 -30.63
N SER A 22 -28.13 -9.78 -31.45
CA SER A 22 -27.70 -11.19 -31.40
C SER A 22 -26.67 -11.54 -32.48
N HIS A 23 -25.80 -10.63 -32.91
CA HIS A 23 -24.64 -10.97 -33.74
C HIS A 23 -23.45 -10.07 -33.40
N ARG A 24 -22.93 -10.20 -32.17
CA ARG A 24 -21.52 -9.84 -31.89
C ARG A 24 -20.74 -11.14 -31.99
N ARG A 25 -19.86 -11.22 -33.01
CA ARG A 25 -18.77 -12.23 -33.01
C ARG A 25 -18.04 -12.16 -31.68
N PRO A 26 -17.78 -13.29 -31.01
CA PRO A 26 -16.87 -13.27 -29.88
C PRO A 26 -15.54 -12.69 -30.35
N LEU A 27 -15.01 -11.75 -29.60
CA LEU A 27 -13.63 -11.29 -29.78
C LEU A 27 -12.73 -12.54 -29.73
N PRO A 28 -11.70 -12.66 -30.57
CA PRO A 28 -10.81 -13.78 -30.54
C PRO A 28 -10.21 -13.86 -29.14
N ASP A 29 -10.31 -15.06 -28.57
CA ASP A 29 -9.74 -15.39 -27.27
C ASP A 29 -8.21 -15.41 -27.38
N ASN A 30 -7.59 -14.21 -27.33
CA ASN A 30 -6.14 -14.04 -27.36
C ASN A 30 -5.49 -14.23 -25.97
N SER A 31 -6.21 -14.80 -25.00
CA SER A 31 -5.68 -15.14 -23.66
C SER A 31 -4.71 -16.33 -23.65
N ILE A 32 -4.29 -16.82 -24.81
CA ILE A 32 -3.65 -18.13 -24.98
C ILE A 32 -2.18 -18.18 -24.56
N TYR A 33 -1.49 -17.08 -24.27
CA TYR A 33 -0.03 -17.14 -24.16
C TYR A 33 0.57 -17.35 -22.77
N PHE A 34 -0.16 -17.17 -21.68
CA PHE A 34 0.33 -17.47 -20.32
C PHE A 34 -0.19 -18.80 -19.76
N THR A 35 -1.27 -19.33 -20.28
CA THR A 35 -1.90 -20.59 -19.82
C THR A 35 -1.20 -21.86 -20.31
N SER A 36 -0.15 -21.74 -21.15
CA SER A 36 0.51 -22.92 -21.74
C SER A 36 1.73 -23.43 -20.96
N LEU A 37 2.31 -22.64 -20.05
CA LEU A 37 3.43 -23.09 -19.23
C LEU A 37 2.94 -23.73 -17.94
N ASN A 38 3.47 -24.92 -17.63
CA ASN A 38 3.17 -25.61 -16.39
C ASN A 38 3.54 -24.71 -15.18
N PRO A 39 2.62 -24.46 -14.22
CA PRO A 39 2.90 -23.67 -13.03
C PRO A 39 4.12 -24.12 -12.23
N GLU A 40 4.39 -25.43 -12.16
CA GLU A 40 5.57 -25.99 -11.49
C GLU A 40 6.88 -25.58 -12.20
N TYR A 41 6.87 -25.51 -13.52
CA TYR A 41 7.99 -25.01 -14.31
C TYR A 41 8.21 -23.50 -14.04
N LEU A 42 7.15 -22.70 -13.99
CA LEU A 42 7.24 -21.29 -13.64
C LEU A 42 7.77 -21.06 -12.21
N GLU A 43 7.30 -21.87 -11.24
CA GLU A 43 7.83 -21.82 -9.88
C GLU A 43 9.35 -22.03 -9.86
N ARG A 44 9.85 -23.05 -10.59
CA ARG A 44 11.29 -23.35 -10.66
C ARG A 44 12.09 -22.19 -11.24
N ILE A 45 11.64 -21.62 -12.35
CA ILE A 45 12.32 -20.47 -12.99
C ILE A 45 12.35 -19.26 -12.05
N VAL A 46 11.27 -19.00 -11.31
CA VAL A 46 11.21 -17.88 -10.38
C VAL A 46 12.09 -18.16 -9.14
N ILE A 47 12.19 -19.39 -8.67
CA ILE A 47 13.14 -19.76 -7.59
C ILE A 47 14.58 -19.52 -8.06
N ASP A 48 14.92 -19.90 -9.28
CA ASP A 48 16.23 -19.62 -9.85
C ASP A 48 16.49 -18.11 -9.95
N GLN A 49 15.46 -17.32 -10.23
CA GLN A 49 15.54 -15.85 -10.23
C GLN A 49 15.77 -15.27 -8.83
N PHE A 50 15.08 -15.78 -7.81
CA PHE A 50 15.36 -15.40 -6.42
C PHE A 50 16.80 -15.70 -6.02
N ASN A 51 17.34 -16.87 -6.40
CA ASN A 51 18.72 -17.23 -6.14
C ASN A 51 19.70 -16.24 -6.80
N LYS A 52 19.46 -15.87 -8.06
CA LYS A 52 20.23 -14.84 -8.77
C LYS A 52 20.26 -13.51 -8.05
N PHE A 53 19.12 -13.11 -7.49
CA PHE A 53 18.95 -11.84 -6.76
C PHE A 53 19.46 -11.89 -5.32
N GLY A 54 20.15 -12.96 -4.93
CA GLY A 54 20.77 -13.09 -3.60
C GLY A 54 19.84 -13.61 -2.50
N PHE A 55 18.74 -14.28 -2.88
CA PHE A 55 17.82 -14.94 -1.96
C PHE A 55 17.92 -16.48 -2.09
N PRO A 56 18.99 -17.11 -1.58
CA PRO A 56 19.18 -18.55 -1.73
C PRO A 56 18.18 -19.39 -0.91
N VAL A 57 17.57 -18.77 0.10
CA VAL A 57 16.51 -19.37 0.93
C VAL A 57 15.32 -18.43 0.96
N LEU A 58 14.20 -18.89 0.40
CA LEU A 58 12.98 -18.12 0.40
C LEU A 58 12.35 -18.07 1.79
N THR A 59 11.85 -16.91 2.17
CA THR A 59 11.01 -16.77 3.37
C THR A 59 9.66 -17.47 3.17
N SER A 60 8.93 -17.71 4.27
CA SER A 60 7.60 -18.32 4.22
C SER A 60 6.67 -17.53 3.28
N ILE A 61 6.64 -16.19 3.38
CA ILE A 61 5.74 -15.38 2.55
C ILE A 61 6.18 -15.35 1.08
N GLN A 62 7.48 -15.43 0.78
CA GLN A 62 7.99 -15.53 -0.59
C GLN A 62 7.58 -16.86 -1.24
N THR A 63 7.69 -17.96 -0.48
CA THR A 63 7.26 -19.29 -0.95
C THR A 63 5.75 -19.34 -1.20
N LEU A 64 4.95 -18.75 -0.32
CA LEU A 64 3.48 -18.70 -0.47
C LEU A 64 3.09 -17.79 -1.64
N GLY A 65 3.69 -16.59 -1.73
CA GLY A 65 3.40 -15.61 -2.78
C GLY A 65 3.72 -16.15 -4.16
N LEU A 66 4.88 -16.79 -4.33
CA LEU A 66 5.27 -17.42 -5.57
C LEU A 66 4.19 -18.35 -6.12
N LYS A 67 3.66 -19.25 -5.29
CA LYS A 67 2.66 -20.25 -5.70
C LYS A 67 1.38 -19.66 -6.26
N VAL A 68 0.92 -18.53 -5.72
CA VAL A 68 -0.33 -17.90 -6.15
C VAL A 68 -0.13 -16.96 -7.34
N ILE A 69 1.01 -16.25 -7.40
CA ILE A 69 1.30 -15.27 -8.45
C ILE A 69 1.53 -15.97 -9.80
N VAL A 70 2.28 -17.08 -9.83
CA VAL A 70 2.50 -17.85 -11.07
C VAL A 70 1.23 -18.53 -11.59
N ARG A 71 0.18 -18.60 -10.79
CA ARG A 71 -1.15 -19.13 -11.15
C ARG A 71 -2.19 -18.04 -11.42
N ASP A 72 -1.77 -16.79 -11.48
CA ASP A 72 -2.64 -15.62 -11.68
C ASP A 72 -3.82 -15.53 -10.69
N TYR A 73 -3.60 -15.94 -9.42
CA TYR A 73 -4.60 -15.78 -8.36
C TYR A 73 -4.50 -14.39 -7.71
N ASP A 74 -5.65 -13.74 -7.54
CA ASP A 74 -5.74 -12.58 -6.67
C ASP A 74 -5.40 -13.00 -5.24
N SER A 75 -4.53 -12.24 -4.59
CA SER A 75 -3.96 -12.64 -3.31
C SER A 75 -3.72 -11.48 -2.35
N LEU A 76 -3.81 -11.76 -1.06
CA LEU A 76 -3.41 -10.86 0.03
C LEU A 76 -2.29 -11.55 0.82
N LEU A 77 -1.09 -11.00 0.73
CA LEU A 77 0.08 -11.47 1.45
C LEU A 77 0.21 -10.70 2.77
N VAL A 78 0.01 -11.40 3.88
CA VAL A 78 0.04 -10.81 5.23
C VAL A 78 1.25 -11.32 5.99
N ALA A 79 2.17 -10.41 6.31
CA ALA A 79 3.37 -10.75 7.05
C ALA A 79 3.97 -9.50 7.72
N PRO A 80 4.76 -9.65 8.80
CA PRO A 80 5.42 -8.54 9.47
C PRO A 80 6.30 -7.70 8.51
N THR A 81 6.62 -6.47 8.93
CA THR A 81 7.61 -5.65 8.20
C THR A 81 8.95 -6.38 8.11
N GLY A 82 9.62 -6.29 6.95
CA GLY A 82 10.92 -6.93 6.70
C GLY A 82 10.89 -8.44 6.51
N SER A 83 9.72 -9.04 6.29
CA SER A 83 9.59 -10.46 5.93
C SER A 83 9.88 -10.76 4.45
N GLY A 84 10.10 -9.73 3.62
CA GLY A 84 10.31 -9.87 2.17
C GLY A 84 9.03 -9.90 1.35
N LYS A 85 7.95 -9.23 1.82
CA LYS A 85 6.66 -9.11 1.08
C LYS A 85 6.82 -8.46 -0.31
N THR A 86 7.63 -7.40 -0.40
CA THR A 86 7.87 -6.70 -1.66
C THR A 86 8.49 -7.64 -2.69
N GLU A 87 9.54 -8.34 -2.31
CA GLU A 87 10.22 -9.31 -3.17
C GLU A 87 9.30 -10.50 -3.48
N ALA A 88 8.47 -10.94 -2.53
CA ALA A 88 7.49 -12.00 -2.73
C ALA A 88 6.51 -11.70 -3.88
N ALA A 89 6.15 -10.42 -4.06
CA ALA A 89 5.29 -9.97 -5.16
C ALA A 89 6.08 -9.67 -6.44
N ILE A 90 7.14 -8.85 -6.31
CA ILE A 90 7.73 -8.22 -7.50
C ILE A 90 8.70 -9.13 -8.27
N VAL A 91 9.44 -10.01 -7.59
CA VAL A 91 10.39 -10.91 -8.25
C VAL A 91 9.69 -11.88 -9.22
N PRO A 92 8.58 -12.55 -8.82
CA PRO A 92 7.79 -13.34 -9.75
C PRO A 92 7.26 -12.52 -10.93
N ILE A 93 6.73 -11.31 -10.68
CA ILE A 93 6.17 -10.43 -11.72
C ILE A 93 7.25 -10.03 -12.72
N ILE A 94 8.42 -9.58 -12.27
CA ILE A 94 9.56 -9.22 -13.13
C ILE A 94 9.92 -10.40 -14.04
N LYS A 95 10.01 -11.61 -13.47
CA LYS A 95 10.33 -12.81 -14.25
C LYS A 95 9.24 -13.14 -15.28
N LEU A 96 7.98 -13.08 -14.88
CA LEU A 96 6.87 -13.34 -15.79
C LEU A 96 6.77 -12.32 -16.93
N ILE A 97 7.07 -11.03 -16.68
CA ILE A 97 7.16 -10.00 -17.71
C ILE A 97 8.32 -10.32 -18.67
N SER A 98 9.49 -10.70 -18.13
CA SER A 98 10.68 -10.96 -18.96
C SER A 98 10.52 -12.13 -19.91
N LEU A 99 9.70 -13.11 -19.54
CA LEU A 99 9.35 -14.26 -20.39
C LEU A 99 8.41 -13.87 -21.55
N ASN A 100 7.70 -12.73 -21.44
CA ASN A 100 6.72 -12.29 -22.45
C ASN A 100 6.92 -10.82 -22.84
N LYS A 101 8.06 -10.50 -23.47
CA LYS A 101 8.45 -9.12 -23.83
C LYS A 101 7.71 -8.53 -25.06
N LYS A 102 6.77 -9.26 -25.66
CA LYS A 102 6.19 -8.88 -26.97
C LYS A 102 5.22 -7.72 -26.94
N GLU A 103 4.66 -7.36 -25.79
CA GLU A 103 3.67 -6.30 -25.68
C GLU A 103 4.32 -4.97 -25.27
N ASN A 104 3.96 -3.89 -25.95
CA ASN A 104 4.34 -2.53 -25.57
C ASN A 104 3.32 -1.97 -24.57
N GLY A 105 3.78 -1.26 -23.55
CA GLY A 105 2.95 -0.62 -22.56
C GLY A 105 3.28 -1.03 -21.13
N ILE A 106 2.46 -0.60 -20.19
CA ILE A 106 2.64 -0.85 -18.75
C ILE A 106 2.06 -2.24 -18.43
N LYS A 107 2.90 -3.16 -18.01
CA LYS A 107 2.52 -4.56 -17.70
C LYS A 107 2.20 -4.76 -16.23
N ALA A 108 2.85 -3.97 -15.35
CA ALA A 108 2.60 -4.02 -13.92
C ALA A 108 2.53 -2.61 -13.30
N ILE A 109 1.63 -2.43 -12.34
CA ILE A 109 1.56 -1.24 -11.50
C ILE A 109 1.82 -1.66 -10.05
N TYR A 110 2.67 -0.88 -9.36
CA TYR A 110 2.92 -1.01 -7.93
C TYR A 110 2.41 0.26 -7.23
N VAL A 111 1.38 0.11 -6.40
CA VAL A 111 0.76 1.23 -5.71
C VAL A 111 1.16 1.24 -4.24
N THR A 112 1.70 2.35 -3.76
CA THR A 112 1.99 2.57 -2.33
C THR A 112 1.19 3.73 -1.77
N PRO A 113 0.85 3.72 -0.48
CA PRO A 113 0.10 4.83 0.13
C PRO A 113 0.91 6.11 0.29
N LEU A 114 2.25 6.05 0.30
CA LEU A 114 3.12 7.19 0.57
C LEU A 114 4.19 7.39 -0.51
N ARG A 115 4.48 8.66 -0.85
CA ARG A 115 5.51 9.02 -1.84
C ARG A 115 6.91 8.56 -1.43
N ALA A 116 7.24 8.61 -0.15
CA ALA A 116 8.52 8.15 0.37
C ALA A 116 8.72 6.64 0.12
N LEU A 117 7.66 5.84 0.27
CA LEU A 117 7.69 4.41 -0.04
C LEU A 117 7.96 4.13 -1.51
N ASN A 118 7.46 4.95 -2.44
CA ASN A 118 7.74 4.78 -3.86
C ASN A 118 9.24 4.80 -4.16
N ASN A 119 9.97 5.76 -3.57
CA ASN A 119 11.42 5.87 -3.75
C ASN A 119 12.17 4.68 -3.12
N ASP A 120 11.73 4.22 -1.97
CA ASP A 120 12.32 3.06 -1.30
C ASP A 120 12.10 1.78 -2.11
N VAL A 121 10.88 1.54 -2.55
CA VAL A 121 10.55 0.41 -3.42
C VAL A 121 11.38 0.45 -4.71
N LEU A 122 11.49 1.62 -5.37
CA LEU A 122 12.32 1.74 -6.58
C LEU A 122 13.77 1.36 -6.31
N ARG A 123 14.40 1.90 -5.25
CA ARG A 123 15.80 1.57 -4.92
C ARG A 123 16.02 0.08 -4.71
N ARG A 124 15.03 -0.60 -4.14
CA ARG A 124 15.10 -2.04 -3.86
C ARG A 124 14.92 -2.91 -5.10
N ILE A 125 14.06 -2.50 -6.03
CA ILE A 125 13.66 -3.36 -7.15
C ILE A 125 14.25 -2.97 -8.51
N VAL A 126 14.86 -1.76 -8.63
CA VAL A 126 15.38 -1.27 -9.92
C VAL A 126 16.42 -2.23 -10.51
N HIS A 127 17.35 -2.74 -9.69
CA HIS A 127 18.38 -3.66 -10.17
C HIS A 127 17.80 -5.00 -10.63
N TYR A 128 16.72 -5.50 -10.02
CA TYR A 128 16.04 -6.72 -10.49
C TYR A 128 15.40 -6.52 -11.87
N ALA A 129 14.81 -5.34 -12.10
CA ALA A 129 14.23 -5.00 -13.39
C ALA A 129 15.30 -4.81 -14.47
N GLU A 130 16.42 -4.13 -14.16
CA GLU A 130 17.54 -3.89 -15.07
C GLU A 130 18.22 -5.20 -15.51
N GLU A 131 18.43 -6.16 -14.60
CA GLU A 131 18.98 -7.48 -14.95
C GLU A 131 18.11 -8.23 -15.95
N GLU A 132 16.80 -8.09 -15.87
CA GLU A 132 15.84 -8.66 -16.81
C GLU A 132 15.55 -7.74 -18.01
N LYS A 133 16.28 -6.59 -18.14
CA LYS A 133 16.13 -5.59 -19.21
C LYS A 133 14.71 -5.04 -19.31
N LEU A 134 14.09 -4.77 -18.15
CA LEU A 134 12.79 -4.12 -18.02
C LEU A 134 12.97 -2.68 -17.56
N THR A 135 12.07 -1.82 -18.02
CA THR A 135 12.01 -0.41 -17.62
C THR A 135 11.09 -0.23 -16.42
N ILE A 136 11.54 0.58 -15.45
CA ILE A 136 10.76 0.91 -14.27
C ILE A 136 10.82 2.41 -14.00
N GLU A 137 9.68 3.02 -13.71
CA GLU A 137 9.59 4.46 -13.45
C GLU A 137 8.64 4.75 -12.28
N ILE A 138 8.86 5.90 -11.63
CA ILE A 138 7.97 6.41 -10.57
C ILE A 138 7.17 7.60 -11.07
N ARG A 139 5.85 7.60 -10.78
CA ARG A 139 5.01 8.75 -10.98
C ARG A 139 4.13 9.05 -9.76
N HIS A 140 4.41 10.17 -9.11
CA HIS A 140 3.62 10.73 -8.03
C HIS A 140 3.55 12.26 -8.14
N GLY A 141 2.90 12.94 -7.19
CA GLY A 141 2.72 14.40 -7.22
C GLY A 141 4.00 15.17 -7.45
N ASP A 142 5.09 14.79 -6.76
CA ASP A 142 6.38 15.48 -6.77
C ASP A 142 7.28 15.10 -7.95
N THR A 143 6.86 14.17 -8.83
CA THR A 143 7.61 13.84 -10.04
C THR A 143 7.71 15.08 -10.95
N SER A 144 8.91 15.42 -11.41
CA SER A 144 9.15 16.59 -12.25
C SER A 144 8.33 16.55 -13.55
N ALA A 145 8.00 17.73 -14.10
CA ALA A 145 7.25 17.82 -15.36
C ALA A 145 7.97 17.09 -16.51
N LYS A 146 9.32 17.15 -16.56
CA LYS A 146 10.15 16.43 -17.52
C LYS A 146 9.94 14.92 -17.43
N ASN A 147 10.01 14.37 -16.23
CA ASN A 147 9.82 12.92 -16.00
C ASN A 147 8.37 12.49 -16.24
N LYS A 148 7.39 13.33 -15.87
CA LYS A 148 5.96 13.08 -16.18
C LYS A 148 5.77 12.96 -17.69
N LYS A 149 6.38 13.87 -18.49
CA LYS A 149 6.32 13.82 -19.95
C LYS A 149 7.02 12.57 -20.48
N LYS A 150 8.24 12.25 -20.01
CA LYS A 150 8.98 11.03 -20.40
C LYS A 150 8.12 9.78 -20.24
N ILE A 151 7.47 9.61 -19.08
CA ILE A 151 6.58 8.45 -18.78
C ILE A 151 5.37 8.42 -19.72
N THR A 152 4.82 9.58 -20.07
CA THR A 152 3.68 9.69 -20.98
C THR A 152 4.05 9.36 -22.43
N ASP A 153 5.22 9.79 -22.87
CA ASP A 153 5.71 9.57 -24.24
C ASP A 153 6.27 8.13 -24.40
N ASN A 154 6.92 7.61 -23.37
CA ASN A 154 7.52 6.29 -23.32
C ASN A 154 7.13 5.56 -22.02
N PRO A 155 5.94 4.92 -21.97
CA PRO A 155 5.47 4.20 -20.79
C PRO A 155 6.41 3.05 -20.41
N PRO A 156 6.76 2.90 -19.10
CA PRO A 156 7.63 1.82 -18.63
C PRO A 156 6.92 0.47 -18.60
N ASP A 157 7.69 -0.61 -18.45
CA ASP A 157 7.15 -1.94 -18.20
C ASP A 157 6.47 -2.04 -16.83
N ILE A 158 7.08 -1.40 -15.81
CA ILE A 158 6.60 -1.36 -14.44
C ILE A 158 6.46 0.10 -13.98
N LEU A 159 5.30 0.46 -13.48
CA LEU A 159 5.04 1.81 -12.96
C LEU A 159 4.78 1.77 -11.46
N ILE A 160 5.58 2.52 -10.68
CA ILE A 160 5.33 2.74 -9.25
C ILE A 160 4.58 4.06 -9.09
N THR A 161 3.49 4.05 -8.30
CA THR A 161 2.64 5.23 -8.16
C THR A 161 1.92 5.28 -6.80
N THR A 162 1.14 6.35 -6.57
CA THR A 162 0.21 6.50 -5.44
C THR A 162 -1.24 6.45 -5.92
N PRO A 163 -2.23 6.20 -5.02
CA PRO A 163 -3.65 6.17 -5.39
C PRO A 163 -4.10 7.40 -6.17
N GLU A 164 -3.74 8.60 -5.69
CA GLU A 164 -4.12 9.87 -6.31
C GLU A 164 -3.49 10.05 -7.70
N SER A 165 -2.23 9.66 -7.83
CA SER A 165 -1.54 9.76 -9.12
C SER A 165 -2.07 8.77 -10.14
N LEU A 166 -2.52 7.59 -9.69
CA LEU A 166 -3.14 6.60 -10.56
C LEU A 166 -4.43 7.12 -11.17
N SER A 167 -5.27 7.80 -10.39
CA SER A 167 -6.50 8.36 -10.94
C SER A 167 -6.25 9.46 -11.98
N VAL A 168 -5.23 10.30 -11.78
CA VAL A 168 -4.80 11.27 -12.80
C VAL A 168 -4.28 10.56 -14.05
N LEU A 169 -3.56 9.45 -13.91
CA LEU A 169 -3.07 8.67 -15.06
C LEU A 169 -4.20 8.10 -15.91
N LEU A 170 -5.34 7.77 -15.28
CA LEU A 170 -6.55 7.29 -15.95
C LEU A 170 -7.27 8.38 -16.80
N THR A 171 -6.78 9.62 -16.81
CA THR A 171 -7.29 10.70 -17.67
C THR A 171 -6.35 11.04 -18.84
N ILE A 172 -5.18 10.38 -18.94
CA ILE A 172 -4.13 10.70 -19.94
C ILE A 172 -4.21 9.68 -21.09
N SER A 173 -4.61 10.11 -22.28
CA SER A 173 -4.89 9.23 -23.42
C SER A 173 -3.77 8.26 -23.79
N ASN A 174 -2.50 8.70 -23.78
CA ASN A 174 -1.36 7.82 -24.10
C ASN A 174 -1.14 6.75 -23.02
N ILE A 175 -1.36 7.11 -21.75
CA ILE A 175 -1.24 6.18 -20.63
C ILE A 175 -2.40 5.19 -20.61
N ILE A 176 -3.63 5.64 -20.93
CA ILE A 176 -4.80 4.75 -21.08
C ILE A 176 -4.51 3.67 -22.12
N LYS A 177 -3.88 4.03 -23.26
CA LYS A 177 -3.46 3.04 -24.26
C LYS A 177 -2.41 2.07 -23.72
N ALA A 178 -1.46 2.58 -22.92
CA ALA A 178 -0.42 1.75 -22.31
C ALA A 178 -0.96 0.76 -21.27
N PHE A 179 -2.10 1.07 -20.63
CA PHE A 179 -2.77 0.17 -19.69
C PHE A 179 -3.46 -1.03 -20.36
N GLN A 180 -3.60 -1.05 -21.68
CA GLN A 180 -4.12 -2.23 -22.37
C GLN A 180 -3.26 -3.48 -22.15
N ALA A 181 -1.95 -3.32 -21.98
CA ALA A 181 -1.01 -4.40 -21.69
C ALA A 181 -0.92 -4.76 -20.18
N LEU A 182 -1.68 -4.09 -19.31
CA LEU A 182 -1.59 -4.27 -17.87
C LEU A 182 -2.10 -5.66 -17.46
N LYS A 183 -1.30 -6.40 -16.70
CA LYS A 183 -1.67 -7.71 -16.17
C LYS A 183 -1.57 -7.79 -14.64
N TRP A 184 -0.66 -7.07 -14.01
CA TRP A 184 -0.44 -7.16 -12.56
C TRP A 184 -0.64 -5.81 -11.87
N VAL A 185 -1.36 -5.84 -10.74
CA VAL A 185 -1.52 -4.70 -9.84
C VAL A 185 -1.11 -5.14 -8.44
N VAL A 186 -0.03 -4.53 -7.92
CA VAL A 186 0.41 -4.70 -6.54
C VAL A 186 -0.07 -3.52 -5.72
N ILE A 187 -0.76 -3.78 -4.62
CA ILE A 187 -1.25 -2.79 -3.66
C ILE A 187 -0.49 -2.99 -2.36
N ASP A 188 0.42 -2.08 -2.06
CA ASP A 188 1.23 -2.17 -0.85
C ASP A 188 0.55 -1.48 0.33
N GLU A 189 0.87 -1.95 1.54
CA GLU A 189 0.34 -1.46 2.81
C GLU A 189 -1.21 -1.37 2.80
N VAL A 190 -1.88 -2.45 2.37
CA VAL A 190 -3.36 -2.53 2.24
C VAL A 190 -4.07 -2.08 3.52
N HIS A 191 -3.50 -2.37 4.70
CA HIS A 191 -4.07 -1.97 5.99
C HIS A 191 -4.16 -0.45 6.18
N GLU A 192 -3.33 0.33 5.49
CA GLU A 192 -3.38 1.79 5.50
C GLU A 192 -4.46 2.34 4.55
N LEU A 193 -4.87 1.56 3.58
CA LEU A 193 -5.81 1.98 2.54
C LEU A 193 -7.25 1.60 2.86
N VAL A 194 -7.48 0.42 3.40
CA VAL A 194 -8.82 -0.10 3.70
C VAL A 194 -9.68 0.88 4.53
N PRO A 195 -9.17 1.52 5.61
CA PRO A 195 -10.00 2.34 6.50
C PRO A 195 -10.19 3.79 6.04
N ASN A 196 -9.71 4.16 4.86
CA ASN A 196 -9.76 5.56 4.46
C ASN A 196 -10.23 5.77 3.01
N GLU A 197 -10.60 7.00 2.69
CA GLU A 197 -11.09 7.46 1.38
C GLU A 197 -10.12 7.15 0.24
N ARG A 198 -8.81 7.24 0.49
CA ARG A 198 -7.76 6.95 -0.50
C ARG A 198 -7.82 5.50 -0.99
N GLY A 199 -8.20 4.58 -0.09
CA GLY A 199 -8.44 3.19 -0.44
C GLY A 199 -9.67 3.01 -1.31
N SER A 200 -10.78 3.67 -0.98
CA SER A 200 -11.99 3.68 -1.82
C SER A 200 -11.66 4.18 -3.23
N HIS A 201 -10.90 5.28 -3.32
CA HIS A 201 -10.42 5.85 -4.57
C HIS A 201 -9.54 4.87 -5.37
N LEU A 202 -8.60 4.18 -4.71
CA LEU A 202 -7.75 3.16 -5.35
C LEU A 202 -8.56 1.97 -5.83
N SER A 203 -9.46 1.44 -5.01
CA SER A 203 -10.26 0.26 -5.35
C SER A 203 -11.08 0.50 -6.62
N LEU A 204 -11.71 1.68 -6.76
CA LEU A 204 -12.43 2.05 -7.97
C LEU A 204 -11.49 2.28 -9.18
N SER A 205 -10.31 2.87 -8.96
CA SER A 205 -9.28 3.00 -10.00
C SER A 205 -8.84 1.64 -10.55
N VAL A 206 -8.74 0.62 -9.70
CA VAL A 206 -8.36 -0.75 -10.13
C VAL A 206 -9.47 -1.40 -10.98
N GLU A 207 -10.75 -1.15 -10.68
CA GLU A 207 -11.84 -1.63 -11.54
C GLU A 207 -11.84 -0.93 -12.90
N ARG A 208 -11.53 0.36 -12.96
CA ARG A 208 -11.35 1.10 -14.22
C ARG A 208 -10.17 0.54 -15.02
N LEU A 209 -9.03 0.25 -14.35
CA LEU A 209 -7.90 -0.43 -15.02
C LEU A 209 -8.29 -1.79 -15.58
N GLN A 210 -9.09 -2.58 -14.85
CA GLN A 210 -9.61 -3.86 -15.36
C GLN A 210 -10.47 -3.67 -16.61
N ALA A 211 -11.26 -2.60 -16.67
CA ALA A 211 -12.09 -2.30 -17.85
C ALA A 211 -11.26 -1.84 -19.07
N LEU A 212 -10.09 -1.26 -18.85
CA LEU A 212 -9.17 -0.78 -19.91
C LEU A 212 -8.22 -1.88 -20.39
N SER A 213 -7.81 -2.79 -19.52
CA SER A 213 -6.87 -3.87 -19.87
C SER A 213 -7.49 -4.91 -20.79
N THR A 214 -6.66 -5.44 -21.70
CA THR A 214 -7.02 -6.62 -22.53
C THR A 214 -6.85 -7.94 -21.76
N HIS A 215 -6.18 -7.88 -20.60
CA HIS A 215 -5.93 -9.03 -19.73
C HIS A 215 -6.86 -9.02 -18.51
N LYS A 216 -7.09 -10.20 -17.95
CA LYS A 216 -7.60 -10.30 -16.59
C LYS A 216 -6.49 -9.88 -15.64
N LEU A 217 -6.71 -8.81 -14.87
CA LEU A 217 -5.72 -8.37 -13.89
C LEU A 217 -5.53 -9.38 -12.77
N THR A 218 -4.29 -9.66 -12.41
CA THR A 218 -3.91 -10.33 -11.17
C THR A 218 -3.60 -9.27 -10.12
N ARG A 219 -4.34 -9.28 -9.01
CA ARG A 219 -4.26 -8.28 -7.94
C ARG A 219 -3.57 -8.86 -6.71
N ILE A 220 -2.51 -8.23 -6.28
CA ILE A 220 -1.69 -8.69 -5.15
C ILE A 220 -1.68 -7.60 -4.08
N GLY A 221 -2.35 -7.85 -2.96
CA GLY A 221 -2.27 -7.00 -1.77
C GLY A 221 -1.11 -7.42 -0.87
N LEU A 222 -0.35 -6.45 -0.37
CA LEU A 222 0.67 -6.64 0.64
C LEU A 222 0.23 -5.91 1.90
N SER A 223 0.29 -6.58 3.04
CA SER A 223 -0.17 -5.99 4.30
C SER A 223 0.66 -6.45 5.49
N ALA A 224 0.75 -5.60 6.50
CA ALA A 224 1.07 -6.03 7.85
C ALA A 224 -0.11 -6.81 8.44
N THR A 225 0.00 -7.22 9.69
CA THR A 225 -1.08 -7.93 10.39
C THR A 225 -2.32 -7.06 10.52
N LEU A 226 -3.48 -7.64 10.20
CA LEU A 226 -4.82 -7.02 10.19
C LEU A 226 -5.79 -7.87 10.99
N GLY A 227 -6.81 -7.26 11.59
CA GLY A 227 -7.93 -7.96 12.23
C GLY A 227 -8.84 -8.63 11.20
N ASN A 228 -9.46 -7.85 10.31
CA ASN A 228 -10.42 -8.37 9.33
C ASN A 228 -9.77 -8.70 7.97
N LEU A 229 -9.13 -9.86 7.87
CA LEU A 229 -8.45 -10.32 6.66
C LEU A 229 -9.40 -10.57 5.48
N LYS A 230 -10.64 -10.99 5.73
CA LYS A 230 -11.61 -11.28 4.67
C LYS A 230 -12.02 -9.99 3.96
N GLU A 231 -12.28 -8.94 4.71
CA GLU A 231 -12.66 -7.64 4.16
C GLU A 231 -11.51 -7.01 3.37
N ALA A 232 -10.28 -7.09 3.89
CA ALA A 232 -9.08 -6.67 3.17
C ALA A 232 -8.85 -7.48 1.88
N GLY A 233 -9.12 -8.78 1.90
CA GLY A 233 -9.08 -9.63 0.70
C GLY A 233 -10.13 -9.21 -0.34
N SER A 234 -11.35 -8.88 0.11
CA SER A 234 -12.41 -8.38 -0.77
C SER A 234 -12.09 -6.99 -1.33
N PHE A 235 -11.45 -6.13 -0.54
CA PHE A 235 -10.94 -4.85 -1.02
C PHE A 235 -9.95 -5.02 -2.18
N VAL A 236 -9.05 -5.99 -2.10
CA VAL A 236 -8.07 -6.27 -3.17
C VAL A 236 -8.73 -6.87 -4.40
N ALA A 237 -9.56 -7.89 -4.21
CA ALA A 237 -10.14 -8.67 -5.33
C ALA A 237 -11.36 -8.00 -5.99
N GLY A 238 -12.11 -7.17 -5.26
CA GLY A 238 -13.41 -6.66 -5.70
C GLY A 238 -14.54 -7.63 -5.38
N THR A 239 -15.74 -7.38 -5.94
CA THR A 239 -16.97 -8.10 -5.58
C THR A 239 -17.14 -9.45 -6.28
N GLU A 240 -16.62 -9.59 -7.51
CA GLU A 240 -16.86 -10.75 -8.37
C GLU A 240 -15.77 -11.83 -8.29
N ARG A 241 -14.73 -11.60 -7.47
CA ARG A 241 -13.50 -12.40 -7.49
C ARG A 241 -13.13 -12.90 -6.09
N LYS A 242 -12.45 -14.03 -6.04
CA LYS A 242 -11.93 -14.59 -4.79
C LYS A 242 -10.49 -14.18 -4.58
N CYS A 243 -10.13 -13.84 -3.34
CA CYS A 243 -8.78 -13.52 -2.90
C CYS A 243 -8.19 -14.67 -2.08
N ALA A 244 -7.00 -15.14 -2.46
CA ALA A 244 -6.24 -16.07 -1.65
C ALA A 244 -5.55 -15.30 -0.51
N ILE A 245 -5.92 -15.55 0.73
CA ILE A 245 -5.32 -14.92 1.92
C ILE A 245 -4.19 -15.79 2.42
N LEU A 246 -2.97 -15.28 2.33
CA LEU A 246 -1.74 -15.97 2.71
C LEU A 246 -1.08 -15.24 3.87
N GLN A 247 -1.07 -15.90 5.01
CA GLN A 247 -0.54 -15.32 6.25
C GLN A 247 0.75 -16.03 6.66
N ASP A 248 1.81 -15.24 6.85
CA ASP A 248 3.02 -15.75 7.51
C ASP A 248 2.72 -15.92 9.01
N LYS A 249 2.72 -17.17 9.45
CA LYS A 249 2.48 -17.55 10.85
C LYS A 249 3.78 -17.62 11.66
N SER A 250 4.91 -17.22 11.09
CA SER A 250 6.18 -17.22 11.83
C SER A 250 6.09 -16.32 13.07
N MET A 251 6.58 -16.85 14.18
CA MET A 251 6.50 -16.15 15.47
C MET A 251 7.61 -15.12 15.54
N ARG A 252 7.23 -13.82 15.51
CA ARG A 252 8.13 -12.78 15.98
C ARG A 252 7.92 -12.64 17.49
N GLN A 253 8.98 -12.74 18.24
CA GLN A 253 8.96 -12.44 19.68
C GLN A 253 9.14 -10.94 19.84
N TYR A 254 8.37 -10.35 20.74
CA TYR A 254 8.48 -8.96 21.12
C TYR A 254 8.89 -8.91 22.59
N ASP A 255 9.96 -8.16 22.87
CA ASP A 255 10.46 -7.89 24.21
C ASP A 255 10.08 -6.45 24.54
N LEU A 256 8.97 -6.28 25.25
CA LEU A 256 8.31 -4.99 25.47
C LEU A 256 8.12 -4.74 26.95
N ASP A 257 8.71 -3.63 27.41
CA ASP A 257 8.49 -3.09 28.73
C ASP A 257 7.53 -1.89 28.68
N VAL A 258 6.71 -1.73 29.74
CA VAL A 258 5.88 -0.55 29.97
C VAL A 258 6.36 0.10 31.26
N LYS A 259 6.64 1.40 31.20
CA LYS A 259 7.15 2.16 32.34
C LYS A 259 6.36 3.45 32.56
N TYR A 260 5.80 3.60 33.75
CA TYR A 260 5.23 4.86 34.20
C TYR A 260 6.32 5.73 34.88
N ILE A 261 6.42 6.98 34.47
CA ILE A 261 7.30 8.00 35.05
C ILE A 261 6.43 9.11 35.60
N GLN A 262 6.38 9.23 36.92
CA GLN A 262 5.68 10.33 37.56
C GLN A 262 6.46 11.63 37.36
N GLY A 263 5.89 12.59 36.66
CA GLY A 263 6.53 13.88 36.41
C GLY A 263 6.18 14.47 35.03
N THR A 264 7.09 15.30 34.58
CA THR A 264 6.98 16.06 33.32
C THR A 264 7.69 15.31 32.18
N ILE A 265 7.60 15.87 30.96
CA ILE A 265 8.37 15.36 29.81
C ILE A 265 9.89 15.48 30.05
N ASN A 266 10.34 16.42 30.89
CA ASN A 266 11.77 16.50 31.27
C ASN A 266 12.22 15.26 32.04
N ASP A 267 11.44 14.82 33.05
CA ASP A 267 11.72 13.63 33.82
C ASP A 267 11.72 12.37 32.94
N VAL A 268 10.82 12.31 31.97
CA VAL A 268 10.79 11.24 30.95
C VAL A 268 12.06 11.28 30.07
N SER A 269 12.50 12.47 29.66
CA SER A 269 13.71 12.64 28.83
C SER A 269 14.97 12.20 29.55
N GLU A 270 15.10 12.54 30.83
CA GLU A 270 16.20 12.08 31.67
C GLU A 270 16.20 10.57 31.80
N TYR A 271 15.05 9.97 32.08
CA TYR A 271 14.90 8.52 32.14
C TYR A 271 15.31 7.83 30.84
N ILE A 272 14.91 8.38 29.66
CA ILE A 272 15.28 7.83 28.33
C ILE A 272 16.79 7.79 28.16
N VAL A 273 17.48 8.88 28.52
CA VAL A 273 18.95 8.95 28.41
C VAL A 273 19.62 7.98 29.35
N ASP A 274 19.19 7.92 30.61
CA ASP A 274 19.72 6.97 31.61
C ASP A 274 19.47 5.51 31.15
N TYR A 275 18.30 5.20 30.64
CA TYR A 275 17.99 3.88 30.13
C TYR A 275 18.91 3.47 28.97
N ILE A 276 19.17 4.37 28.01
CA ILE A 276 20.06 4.13 26.88
C ILE A 276 21.50 3.88 27.37
N GLN A 277 21.99 4.67 28.29
CA GLN A 277 23.34 4.55 28.83
C GLN A 277 23.51 3.28 29.67
N THR A 278 22.56 3.00 30.56
CA THR A 278 22.58 1.82 31.46
C THR A 278 22.53 0.52 30.64
N ASN A 279 21.72 0.49 29.60
CA ASN A 279 21.60 -0.69 28.70
C ASN A 279 22.67 -0.72 27.62
N LYS A 280 23.63 0.23 27.59
CA LYS A 280 24.73 0.31 26.61
C LYS A 280 24.24 0.24 25.16
N ILE A 281 23.16 0.96 24.84
CA ILE A 281 22.61 1.02 23.49
C ILE A 281 23.47 1.99 22.68
N THR A 282 24.15 1.49 21.65
CA THR A 282 25.10 2.26 20.82
C THR A 282 24.61 2.55 19.42
N GLY A 283 23.58 1.86 18.97
CA GLY A 283 22.98 2.07 17.65
C GLY A 283 21.85 3.08 17.67
N SER A 284 21.15 3.19 16.55
CA SER A 284 20.03 4.14 16.39
C SER A 284 18.84 3.78 17.29
N VAL A 285 18.23 4.79 17.89
CA VAL A 285 17.02 4.70 18.71
C VAL A 285 15.90 5.50 18.05
N LEU A 286 14.71 4.90 17.88
CA LEU A 286 13.52 5.64 17.48
C LEU A 286 12.66 5.95 18.71
N LEU A 287 12.36 7.23 18.92
CA LEU A 287 11.40 7.68 19.93
C LEU A 287 10.12 8.14 19.21
N PHE A 288 9.09 7.30 19.22
CA PHE A 288 7.79 7.64 18.68
C PHE A 288 6.96 8.49 19.64
N THR A 289 6.36 9.55 19.13
CA THR A 289 5.36 10.38 19.84
C THR A 289 4.05 10.38 19.07
N ASN A 290 2.96 10.76 19.73
CA ASN A 290 1.64 10.83 19.11
C ASN A 290 1.41 12.13 18.33
N THR A 291 2.08 13.22 18.74
CA THR A 291 1.92 14.55 18.14
C THR A 291 3.25 15.12 17.63
N ARG A 292 3.16 16.10 16.72
CA ARG A 292 4.34 16.83 16.22
C ARG A 292 4.94 17.71 17.30
N ASP A 293 4.09 18.33 18.11
CA ASP A 293 4.51 19.22 19.19
C ASP A 293 5.31 18.47 20.24
N GLU A 294 4.91 17.25 20.60
CA GLU A 294 5.70 16.36 21.44
C GLU A 294 7.05 16.01 20.80
N ALA A 295 7.07 15.71 19.49
CA ALA A 295 8.31 15.38 18.79
C ALA A 295 9.30 16.55 18.82
N GLU A 296 8.87 17.77 18.55
CA GLU A 296 9.70 18.97 18.59
C GLU A 296 10.16 19.27 20.03
N TYR A 297 9.26 19.10 21.01
CA TYR A 297 9.59 19.34 22.42
C TYR A 297 10.65 18.38 22.92
N PHE A 298 10.50 17.06 22.68
CA PHE A 298 11.53 16.07 22.99
C PHE A 298 12.83 16.35 22.24
N GLY A 299 12.75 16.72 20.95
CA GLY A 299 13.92 17.09 20.16
C GLY A 299 14.71 18.24 20.79
N THR A 300 14.01 19.24 21.33
CA THR A 300 14.62 20.41 21.98
C THR A 300 15.26 20.03 23.32
N ILE A 301 14.56 19.30 24.18
CA ILE A 301 15.06 18.91 25.51
C ILE A 301 16.28 17.98 25.36
N LEU A 302 16.16 16.94 24.54
CA LEU A 302 17.23 15.95 24.38
C LEU A 302 18.50 16.55 23.75
N LYS A 303 18.39 17.55 22.86
CA LYS A 303 19.54 18.28 22.29
C LYS A 303 20.35 19.03 23.34
N ASN A 304 19.73 19.44 24.45
CA ASN A 304 20.40 20.12 25.52
C ASN A 304 21.19 19.15 26.42
N GLN A 305 20.98 17.86 26.30
CA GLN A 305 21.72 16.80 27.01
C GLN A 305 22.93 16.38 26.15
N LYS A 306 24.10 16.88 26.45
CA LYS A 306 25.29 17.13 25.63
C LYS A 306 26.01 15.95 24.92
N GLU A 307 25.52 14.71 24.90
CA GLU A 307 26.33 13.59 24.39
C GLU A 307 25.67 12.71 23.29
N ILE A 308 24.44 13.01 22.87
CA ILE A 308 23.71 12.17 21.93
C ILE A 308 23.27 13.00 20.72
N ASN A 309 23.49 12.49 19.53
CA ASN A 309 22.94 13.08 18.31
C ASN A 309 21.41 12.95 18.30
N ILE A 310 20.71 14.07 18.15
CA ILE A 310 19.24 14.11 18.14
C ILE A 310 18.76 14.69 16.83
N ASP A 311 17.95 13.91 16.10
CA ASP A 311 17.22 14.36 14.93
C ASP A 311 15.70 14.27 15.20
N VAL A 312 14.92 15.11 14.50
CA VAL A 312 13.44 15.08 14.56
C VAL A 312 12.92 14.72 13.18
N HIS A 313 11.86 13.90 13.12
CA HIS A 313 11.28 13.48 11.84
C HIS A 313 9.75 13.44 11.89
N HIS A 314 9.09 14.36 11.18
CA HIS A 314 7.64 14.38 11.00
C HIS A 314 7.23 15.00 9.66
N GLY A 315 5.98 14.81 9.28
CA GLY A 315 5.48 15.20 7.95
C GLY A 315 5.50 16.69 7.60
N SER A 316 5.64 17.60 8.58
CA SER A 316 5.71 19.05 8.36
C SER A 316 7.12 19.57 8.07
N LEU A 317 8.16 18.75 8.29
CA LEU A 317 9.53 19.13 7.96
C LEU A 317 9.73 19.17 6.45
N SER A 318 10.72 19.97 6.00
CA SER A 318 11.10 20.00 4.59
C SER A 318 11.56 18.62 4.10
N LYS A 319 11.48 18.40 2.80
CA LYS A 319 11.87 17.12 2.19
C LYS A 319 13.35 16.82 2.46
N GLU A 320 14.20 17.83 2.35
CA GLU A 320 15.65 17.72 2.53
C GLU A 320 16.02 17.26 3.95
N VAL A 321 15.38 17.84 4.97
CA VAL A 321 15.61 17.47 6.38
C VAL A 321 15.17 16.03 6.64
N ARG A 322 14.03 15.62 6.09
CA ARG A 322 13.56 14.24 6.24
C ARG A 322 14.48 13.22 5.57
N GLU A 323 14.92 13.50 4.33
CA GLU A 323 15.84 12.63 3.59
C GLU A 323 17.22 12.53 4.25
N ASP A 324 17.72 13.61 4.88
CA ASP A 324 18.96 13.59 5.67
C ASP A 324 18.83 12.67 6.88
N THR A 325 17.76 12.83 7.68
CA THR A 325 17.51 11.97 8.85
C THR A 325 17.37 10.49 8.43
N GLU A 326 16.62 10.20 7.37
CA GLU A 326 16.48 8.84 6.84
C GLU A 326 17.83 8.26 6.37
N SER A 327 18.70 9.10 5.78
CA SER A 327 20.04 8.70 5.35
C SER A 327 20.94 8.37 6.52
N LYS A 328 20.92 9.17 7.60
CA LYS A 328 21.64 8.91 8.84
C LYS A 328 21.19 7.63 9.52
N LEU A 329 19.88 7.35 9.52
CA LEU A 329 19.33 6.09 10.03
C LEU A 329 19.85 4.90 9.23
N ARG A 330 19.81 4.97 7.90
CA ARG A 330 20.30 3.88 7.02
C ARG A 330 21.79 3.59 7.21
N SER A 331 22.59 4.62 7.41
CA SER A 331 24.03 4.48 7.63
C SER A 331 24.39 4.07 9.07
N GLY A 332 23.41 4.00 9.98
CA GLY A 332 23.62 3.63 11.38
C GLY A 332 24.36 4.68 12.22
N VAL A 333 24.43 5.94 11.74
CA VAL A 333 25.08 7.06 12.46
C VAL A 333 24.07 7.94 13.21
N ALA A 334 22.78 7.68 13.10
CA ALA A 334 21.77 8.38 13.87
C ALA A 334 21.85 7.96 15.36
N GLY A 335 21.75 8.92 16.27
CA GLY A 335 21.59 8.66 17.69
C GLY A 335 20.12 8.38 18.03
N ILE A 336 19.43 9.35 18.64
CA ILE A 336 17.98 9.29 18.88
C ILE A 336 17.27 10.06 17.76
N VAL A 337 16.33 9.41 17.10
CA VAL A 337 15.42 10.09 16.17
C VAL A 337 14.03 10.15 16.79
N VAL A 338 13.59 11.36 17.13
CA VAL A 338 12.25 11.61 17.65
C VAL A 338 11.30 11.74 16.46
N CYS A 339 10.26 10.91 16.41
CA CYS A 339 9.40 10.86 15.24
C CYS A 339 7.92 10.61 15.57
N THR A 340 7.06 11.00 14.61
CA THR A 340 5.65 10.64 14.62
C THR A 340 5.41 9.41 13.72
N SER A 341 4.19 9.19 13.24
CA SER A 341 3.87 8.11 12.30
C SER A 341 4.65 8.15 10.96
N SER A 342 5.44 9.18 10.71
CA SER A 342 6.21 9.35 9.47
C SER A 342 7.28 8.26 9.24
N LEU A 343 7.80 7.63 10.30
CA LEU A 343 8.73 6.48 10.25
C LEU A 343 8.05 5.15 10.62
N GLU A 344 6.73 5.14 10.79
CA GLU A 344 5.95 3.94 11.12
C GLU A 344 5.86 2.98 9.94
N LEU A 345 5.67 3.50 8.73
CA LEU A 345 5.46 2.71 7.52
C LEU A 345 6.77 2.31 6.83
N GLY A 346 6.73 1.18 6.17
CA GLY A 346 7.63 0.40 5.32
C GLY A 346 8.96 0.96 4.79
N LEU A 347 9.40 2.15 5.20
CA LEU A 347 10.71 2.69 4.79
C LEU A 347 11.85 1.79 5.26
N ASP A 348 12.82 1.57 4.39
CA ASP A 348 14.08 0.92 4.79
C ASP A 348 15.00 1.96 5.45
N ILE A 349 14.90 2.02 6.76
CA ILE A 349 15.67 2.94 7.62
C ILE A 349 16.89 2.28 8.25
N GLY A 350 17.25 1.08 7.79
CA GLY A 350 18.37 0.34 8.36
C GLY A 350 18.04 -0.34 9.69
N SER A 351 19.07 -0.66 10.48
CA SER A 351 18.92 -1.35 11.76
C SER A 351 18.72 -0.33 12.88
N VAL A 352 17.66 -0.55 13.69
CA VAL A 352 17.33 0.24 14.86
C VAL A 352 17.46 -0.68 16.07
N ASP A 353 18.24 -0.26 17.07
CA ASP A 353 18.53 -1.09 18.24
C ASP A 353 17.40 -1.08 19.26
N LEU A 354 16.72 0.06 19.41
CA LEU A 354 15.63 0.23 20.36
C LEU A 354 14.53 1.11 19.76
N VAL A 355 13.28 0.72 19.97
CA VAL A 355 12.13 1.58 19.74
C VAL A 355 11.53 1.97 21.08
N ILE A 356 11.41 3.26 21.31
CA ILE A 356 10.71 3.83 22.46
C ILE A 356 9.42 4.46 21.97
N HIS A 357 8.35 4.32 22.72
CA HIS A 357 7.09 5.01 22.48
C HIS A 357 6.73 5.85 23.70
N TYR A 358 6.51 7.13 23.49
CA TYR A 358 6.00 8.03 24.52
C TYR A 358 4.46 8.12 24.44
N GLY A 359 3.80 7.88 25.59
CA GLY A 359 2.35 7.72 25.69
C GLY A 359 1.86 6.38 25.17
N SER A 360 0.56 6.17 25.12
CA SER A 360 -0.03 4.97 24.51
C SER A 360 -0.04 5.05 22.98
N PRO A 361 0.34 3.99 22.25
CA PRO A 361 0.21 3.95 20.79
C PRO A 361 -1.24 3.84 20.28
N ARG A 362 -2.23 3.73 21.16
CA ARG A 362 -3.68 3.68 20.90
C ARG A 362 -4.18 2.45 20.12
N GLN A 363 -3.32 1.75 19.38
CA GLN A 363 -3.68 0.61 18.53
C GLN A 363 -2.58 -0.45 18.56
N VAL A 364 -2.99 -1.73 18.63
CA VAL A 364 -2.05 -2.87 18.58
C VAL A 364 -1.33 -2.91 17.23
N SER A 365 -2.03 -2.62 16.14
CA SER A 365 -1.45 -2.58 14.80
C SER A 365 -0.31 -1.57 14.71
N LYS A 366 -0.48 -0.34 15.24
CA LYS A 366 0.57 0.69 15.28
C LYS A 366 1.73 0.27 16.18
N LEU A 367 1.43 -0.29 17.36
CA LEU A 367 2.47 -0.81 18.26
C LEU A 367 3.34 -1.84 17.53
N MET A 368 2.72 -2.82 16.87
CA MET A 368 3.44 -3.86 16.11
C MET A 368 4.29 -3.28 14.97
N GLN A 369 3.80 -2.28 14.24
CA GLN A 369 4.52 -1.63 13.15
C GLN A 369 5.73 -0.85 13.65
N ARG A 370 5.57 -0.06 14.74
CA ARG A 370 6.63 0.75 15.36
C ARG A 370 7.71 -0.14 15.96
N ILE A 371 7.34 -1.09 16.81
CA ILE A 371 8.29 -2.03 17.43
C ILE A 371 8.95 -2.92 16.36
N GLY A 372 8.22 -3.23 15.31
CA GLY A 372 8.73 -3.94 14.14
C GLY A 372 9.92 -3.27 13.45
N ARG A 373 10.22 -2.00 13.76
CA ARG A 373 11.40 -1.26 13.28
C ARG A 373 12.68 -1.67 14.01
N SER A 374 12.57 -2.12 15.28
CA SER A 374 13.76 -2.60 15.98
C SER A 374 14.20 -3.95 15.40
N ARG A 375 15.44 -4.00 14.93
CA ARG A 375 16.08 -5.20 14.38
C ARG A 375 17.43 -5.39 15.04
N HIS A 376 17.55 -6.35 15.92
CA HIS A 376 18.86 -6.86 16.27
C HIS A 376 19.27 -7.97 15.29
N GLN A 377 20.36 -7.79 14.58
CA GLN A 377 20.93 -8.84 13.68
C GLN A 377 21.22 -10.16 14.43
N LYS A 378 21.33 -10.14 15.76
CA LYS A 378 21.68 -11.29 16.59
C LYS A 378 20.53 -11.84 17.45
N SER A 379 19.40 -11.13 17.61
CA SER A 379 18.26 -11.59 18.41
C SER A 379 17.02 -11.82 17.57
N LYS A 380 16.28 -12.88 17.90
CA LYS A 380 14.97 -13.19 17.26
C LYS A 380 13.84 -12.28 17.76
N SER A 381 14.07 -11.46 18.81
CA SER A 381 13.08 -10.58 19.42
C SER A 381 13.29 -9.12 19.06
N ALA A 382 12.20 -8.41 18.79
CA ALA A 382 12.20 -6.96 18.63
C ALA A 382 12.07 -6.30 19.99
N LYS A 383 13.00 -5.37 20.33
CA LYS A 383 13.02 -4.67 21.61
C LYS A 383 12.27 -3.36 21.56
N GLY A 384 11.44 -3.10 22.55
CA GLY A 384 10.70 -1.86 22.68
C GLY A 384 10.43 -1.47 24.13
N LEU A 385 10.22 -0.17 24.31
CA LEU A 385 9.89 0.42 25.61
C LEU A 385 8.74 1.41 25.41
N ILE A 386 7.66 1.25 26.16
CA ILE A 386 6.57 2.24 26.19
C ILE A 386 6.74 3.03 27.50
N ILE A 387 6.88 4.33 27.38
CA ILE A 387 7.01 5.23 28.54
C ILE A 387 5.79 6.12 28.58
N THR A 388 5.15 6.19 29.74
CA THR A 388 3.99 7.04 29.96
C THR A 388 4.20 7.89 31.23
N ASN A 389 3.61 9.08 31.24
CA ASN A 389 3.51 9.92 32.44
C ASN A 389 2.06 10.26 32.76
N VAL A 390 1.10 9.61 32.09
CA VAL A 390 -0.33 9.69 32.32
C VAL A 390 -0.81 8.29 32.76
N PRO A 391 -1.48 8.14 33.92
CA PRO A 391 -1.92 6.83 34.42
C PRO A 391 -2.84 6.06 33.45
N ASP A 392 -3.75 6.74 32.76
CA ASP A 392 -4.67 6.10 31.78
C ASP A 392 -3.89 5.53 30.60
N ASP A 393 -2.83 6.20 30.13
CA ASP A 393 -1.95 5.74 29.08
C ASP A 393 -1.15 4.49 29.49
N GLU A 394 -0.79 4.37 30.76
CA GLU A 394 -0.12 3.18 31.29
C GLU A 394 -1.04 1.96 31.23
N ILE A 395 -2.28 2.11 31.71
CA ILE A 395 -3.29 1.03 31.67
C ILE A 395 -3.55 0.60 30.23
N GLU A 396 -3.73 1.56 29.33
CA GLU A 396 -3.94 1.28 27.91
C GLU A 396 -2.72 0.58 27.30
N ALA A 397 -1.49 1.02 27.61
CA ALA A 397 -0.27 0.40 27.10
C ALA A 397 -0.15 -1.07 27.53
N TYR A 398 -0.42 -1.40 28.80
CA TYR A 398 -0.46 -2.80 29.27
C TYR A 398 -1.53 -3.61 28.53
N ALA A 399 -2.73 -3.06 28.32
CA ALA A 399 -3.78 -3.72 27.57
C ALA A 399 -3.37 -4.01 26.12
N LEU A 400 -2.72 -3.05 25.45
CA LEU A 400 -2.21 -3.21 24.08
C LEU A 400 -1.10 -4.28 24.00
N VAL A 401 -0.16 -4.30 24.94
CA VAL A 401 0.89 -5.33 25.01
C VAL A 401 0.28 -6.72 25.20
N ASN A 402 -0.71 -6.86 26.08
CA ASN A 402 -1.40 -8.13 26.29
C ASN A 402 -2.16 -8.59 25.02
N ARG A 403 -2.84 -7.68 24.34
CA ARG A 403 -3.52 -7.97 23.07
C ARG A 403 -2.53 -8.34 21.97
N MET A 404 -1.40 -7.65 21.89
CA MET A 404 -0.35 -7.97 20.92
C MET A 404 0.21 -9.38 21.16
N ASN A 405 0.47 -9.76 22.41
CA ASN A 405 0.97 -11.09 22.80
C ASN A 405 -0.07 -12.19 22.49
N SER A 406 -1.37 -11.90 22.64
CA SER A 406 -2.48 -12.78 22.27
C SER A 406 -2.85 -12.69 20.78
N ARG A 407 -2.18 -11.87 19.98
CA ARG A 407 -2.44 -11.64 18.55
C ARG A 407 -3.84 -11.10 18.25
N SER A 408 -4.44 -10.43 19.19
CA SER A 408 -5.73 -9.77 19.03
C SER A 408 -5.52 -8.35 18.49
N VAL A 409 -5.49 -8.22 17.17
CA VAL A 409 -5.41 -6.92 16.49
C VAL A 409 -6.82 -6.38 16.30
N GLU A 410 -6.96 -5.06 16.30
CA GLU A 410 -8.24 -4.39 16.08
C GLU A 410 -8.78 -4.68 14.66
N ASP A 411 -10.08 -4.90 14.58
CA ASP A 411 -10.78 -4.88 13.30
C ASP A 411 -10.81 -3.44 12.77
N GLN A 412 -10.39 -3.28 11.53
CA GLN A 412 -10.51 -2.00 10.83
C GLN A 412 -11.77 -2.05 9.97
N SER A 413 -12.64 -1.06 10.12
CA SER A 413 -13.80 -0.89 9.24
C SER A 413 -13.36 -0.33 7.90
N MET A 414 -13.91 -0.85 6.83
CA MET A 414 -13.66 -0.34 5.49
C MET A 414 -14.37 0.99 5.28
N HIS A 415 -13.63 1.97 4.72
CA HIS A 415 -14.24 3.18 4.23
C HIS A 415 -15.02 2.89 2.95
N SER A 416 -16.33 3.00 2.99
CA SER A 416 -17.22 2.61 1.90
C SER A 416 -18.28 3.68 1.61
N HIS A 417 -18.90 3.60 0.42
CA HIS A 417 -19.97 4.49 -0.01
C HIS A 417 -19.58 5.98 -0.09
N SER A 418 -18.33 6.28 -0.46
CA SER A 418 -17.80 7.66 -0.59
C SER A 418 -18.33 8.32 -1.85
N LEU A 419 -19.37 9.14 -1.76
CA LEU A 419 -20.00 9.77 -2.92
C LEU A 419 -19.13 10.86 -3.56
N ASP A 420 -18.29 11.52 -2.79
CA ASP A 420 -17.27 12.46 -3.27
C ASP A 420 -16.22 11.78 -4.17
N VAL A 421 -15.73 10.62 -3.74
CA VAL A 421 -14.86 9.77 -4.57
C VAL A 421 -15.59 9.30 -5.83
N LEU A 422 -16.86 8.89 -5.68
CA LEU A 422 -17.69 8.48 -6.83
C LEU A 422 -17.82 9.61 -7.83
N ALA A 423 -18.18 10.82 -7.40
CA ALA A 423 -18.31 12.01 -8.25
C ALA A 423 -17.01 12.30 -9.02
N HIS A 424 -15.86 12.26 -8.31
CA HIS A 424 -14.55 12.41 -8.95
C HIS A 424 -14.30 11.37 -10.06
N HIS A 425 -14.66 10.11 -9.82
CA HIS A 425 -14.51 9.05 -10.83
C HIS A 425 -15.50 9.16 -11.97
N LEU A 426 -16.73 9.65 -11.75
CA LEU A 426 -17.71 9.92 -12.82
C LEU A 426 -17.15 10.94 -13.81
N VAL A 427 -16.55 12.04 -13.32
CA VAL A 427 -15.82 12.98 -14.19
C VAL A 427 -14.69 12.27 -14.93
N GLY A 428 -13.93 11.40 -14.24
CA GLY A 428 -12.84 10.62 -14.83
C GLY A 428 -13.27 9.72 -15.99
N PHE A 429 -14.47 9.13 -15.95
CA PHE A 429 -14.99 8.29 -17.06
C PHE A 429 -15.16 9.07 -18.36
N SER A 430 -15.53 10.37 -18.30
CA SER A 430 -15.68 11.20 -19.51
C SER A 430 -14.35 11.38 -20.25
N PHE A 431 -13.23 11.41 -19.54
CA PHE A 431 -11.90 11.50 -20.16
C PHE A 431 -11.45 10.19 -20.81
N GLU A 432 -11.88 9.03 -20.30
CA GLU A 432 -11.54 7.73 -20.89
C GLU A 432 -12.20 7.53 -22.24
N THR A 433 -13.40 8.04 -22.44
CA THR A 433 -14.17 7.93 -23.67
C THR A 433 -13.89 9.03 -24.69
N ARG A 434 -12.95 9.94 -24.38
CA ARG A 434 -12.57 11.10 -25.23
C ARG A 434 -13.76 12.01 -25.57
N GLY A 435 -14.69 12.18 -24.63
CA GLY A 435 -15.87 12.99 -24.82
C GLY A 435 -17.05 12.28 -25.50
N GLU A 436 -16.95 10.96 -25.74
CA GLU A 436 -18.14 10.17 -26.07
C GLU A 436 -18.99 9.94 -24.82
N ASP A 437 -20.29 9.87 -24.99
CA ASP A 437 -21.23 9.68 -23.90
C ASP A 437 -20.96 8.35 -23.15
N VAL A 438 -20.82 8.44 -21.84
CA VAL A 438 -20.73 7.26 -20.97
C VAL A 438 -22.11 6.88 -20.50
N HIS A 439 -22.59 5.73 -20.91
CA HIS A 439 -23.88 5.25 -20.43
C HIS A 439 -23.81 4.95 -18.92
N VAL A 440 -24.71 5.52 -18.13
CA VAL A 440 -24.73 5.40 -16.66
C VAL A 440 -24.71 3.94 -16.20
N SER A 441 -25.41 3.03 -16.91
CA SER A 441 -25.39 1.60 -16.59
C SER A 441 -24.00 0.96 -16.74
N LYS A 442 -23.18 1.45 -17.67
CA LYS A 442 -21.79 1.00 -17.83
C LYS A 442 -20.92 1.48 -16.67
N ALA A 443 -21.06 2.76 -16.29
CA ALA A 443 -20.38 3.31 -15.11
C ALA A 443 -20.77 2.53 -13.86
N LEU A 444 -22.06 2.33 -13.60
CA LEU A 444 -22.57 1.57 -12.47
C LEU A 444 -22.02 0.13 -12.44
N SER A 445 -21.94 -0.53 -13.59
CA SER A 445 -21.41 -1.89 -13.68
C SER A 445 -19.94 -2.00 -13.33
N ILE A 446 -19.14 -0.95 -13.54
CA ILE A 446 -17.73 -0.88 -13.13
C ILE A 446 -17.64 -0.53 -11.64
N VAL A 447 -18.40 0.47 -11.19
CA VAL A 447 -18.42 0.95 -9.81
C VAL A 447 -18.76 -0.16 -8.84
N ASN A 448 -19.81 -0.94 -9.11
CA ASN A 448 -20.26 -2.02 -8.21
C ASN A 448 -19.29 -3.23 -8.13
N LYS A 449 -18.30 -3.32 -9.02
CA LYS A 449 -17.22 -4.32 -8.92
C LYS A 449 -16.20 -3.94 -7.84
N SER A 450 -16.05 -2.66 -7.52
CA SER A 450 -15.24 -2.19 -6.41
C SER A 450 -15.93 -2.49 -5.09
N TYR A 451 -15.26 -3.22 -4.20
CA TYR A 451 -15.88 -3.69 -2.95
C TYR A 451 -16.35 -2.55 -2.03
N PRO A 452 -15.64 -1.41 -1.87
CA PRO A 452 -16.15 -0.23 -1.16
C PRO A 452 -17.44 0.36 -1.74
N PHE A 453 -17.69 0.15 -3.02
CA PHE A 453 -18.84 0.70 -3.76
C PHE A 453 -19.89 -0.37 -4.17
N ARG A 454 -19.83 -1.56 -3.59
CA ARG A 454 -20.69 -2.71 -3.94
C ARG A 454 -22.20 -2.46 -3.84
N ASN A 455 -22.59 -1.49 -3.05
CA ASN A 455 -24.00 -1.17 -2.80
C ASN A 455 -24.43 0.16 -3.44
N ILE A 456 -23.62 0.74 -4.33
CA ILE A 456 -23.98 1.97 -5.05
C ILE A 456 -25.17 1.69 -5.97
N SER A 457 -26.18 2.54 -5.87
CA SER A 457 -27.39 2.48 -6.67
C SER A 457 -27.36 3.48 -7.83
N PHE A 458 -28.35 3.37 -8.72
CA PHE A 458 -28.55 4.35 -9.77
C PHE A 458 -28.84 5.75 -9.19
N PHE A 459 -29.58 5.82 -8.07
CA PHE A 459 -29.88 7.09 -7.41
C PHE A 459 -28.65 7.79 -6.86
N ASP A 460 -27.66 7.04 -6.36
CA ASP A 460 -26.41 7.62 -5.88
C ASP A 460 -25.61 8.25 -7.03
N ILE A 461 -25.58 7.60 -8.20
CA ILE A 461 -24.92 8.16 -9.39
C ILE A 461 -25.66 9.40 -9.88
N ASP A 462 -26.99 9.35 -9.95
CA ASP A 462 -27.82 10.45 -10.39
C ASP A 462 -27.64 11.68 -9.47
N ALA A 463 -27.63 11.47 -8.14
CA ALA A 463 -27.34 12.52 -7.18
C ALA A 463 -25.95 13.15 -7.34
N CYS A 464 -24.94 12.31 -7.66
CA CYS A 464 -23.59 12.82 -7.95
C CYS A 464 -23.55 13.63 -9.25
N LEU A 465 -24.27 13.20 -10.30
CA LEU A 465 -24.35 13.93 -11.55
C LEU A 465 -25.10 15.25 -11.42
N ASP A 466 -26.20 15.28 -10.64
CA ASP A 466 -26.94 16.50 -10.33
C ASP A 466 -26.07 17.53 -9.56
N LEU A 467 -25.16 17.06 -8.71
CA LEU A 467 -24.20 17.91 -8.01
C LEU A 467 -23.13 18.47 -8.97
N LEU A 468 -22.67 17.67 -9.92
CA LEU A 468 -21.64 18.08 -10.88
C LEU A 468 -22.16 19.01 -11.98
N ASP A 469 -23.48 19.06 -12.22
CA ASP A 469 -24.14 19.92 -13.22
C ASP A 469 -24.40 21.35 -12.67
N LYS A 470 -24.20 21.60 -11.38
CA LYS A 470 -24.35 22.90 -10.72
C LYS A 470 -23.05 23.69 -10.72
#